data_54eb5b2b1ab95dc229ddf058d75eccb9
#
_entry.id   54eb5b2b1ab95dc229ddf058d75eccb9
#
_cell.length_a   1.000
_cell.length_b   1.000
_cell.length_c   1.000
_cell.angle_alpha   90.00
_cell.angle_beta   90.00
_cell.angle_gamma   90.00
#
_symmetry.space_group_name_H-M   'P 1'
#
loop_
_entity.id
_entity.type
_entity.pdbx_description
1 polymer ?
#
loop_
_entity_poly.entity_id
_entity_poly.type
_entity_poly.pdbx_seq_one_letter_code
_entity_poly.pdbx_strand_id
1 'polypeptide(L)'
;MLIYSLQNKALILFASCILMVNMSTNAQCNGFEELCEKSYQQIAYLTSHNAYASSEDGFYFPNQNLNIPNQLNMGVRALMLDIYDVDGELFLYHSLTELGSTELNIVLNQIKDFLINHSNEVITLILEDYSTSIALSNAFEISGLSEYLFEYSDINAWPTLQEMIDSNKRLVVFTDNDEENGPSSHHFLWNYAVETHYDNESATNFSCDYNRGDEENDLFIFNHFISNYLLYATNSEAYLGEIQLINSYEFLSNRVMECISQTNKFPNFITIDFVDYGEADQLVNELNDLPETNVNETKYSFHIFPNPSCDKVFIETHQSLKNKSIKMINVMGNDITTKIKISTLNSLLSLDISDLKKGLYFLQINNFNTRILKQ
;
A
#
# COMPACT_ATOMS: atom_id res chain seq x y z
N MET A 1 -92.02 -8.81 21.71
CA MET A 1 -91.53 -9.50 20.53
C MET A 1 -90.27 -8.75 20.00
N LEU A 2 -89.08 -9.20 20.43
CA LEU A 2 -87.84 -8.52 20.23
C LEU A 2 -87.24 -8.91 18.86
N ILE A 3 -86.82 -7.93 18.08
CA ILE A 3 -86.07 -8.10 16.87
C ILE A 3 -84.62 -7.74 17.20
N TYR A 4 -83.72 -8.73 17.16
CA TYR A 4 -82.29 -8.55 17.33
C TYR A 4 -81.65 -8.16 15.99
N SER A 5 -81.00 -7.00 15.98
CA SER A 5 -80.14 -6.52 14.91
C SER A 5 -78.77 -7.13 15.07
N LEU A 6 -78.33 -7.88 14.09
CA LEU A 6 -76.99 -8.37 13.96
C LEU A 6 -76.11 -7.31 13.23
N GLN A 7 -75.27 -6.68 14.00
CA GLN A 7 -74.18 -5.83 13.40
C GLN A 7 -73.00 -6.70 13.02
N ASN A 8 -72.76 -6.80 11.73
CA ASN A 8 -71.54 -7.38 11.19
C ASN A 8 -70.30 -6.45 11.45
N LYS A 9 -69.44 -6.86 12.33
CA LYS A 9 -68.08 -6.26 12.46
C LYS A 9 -67.20 -6.93 11.47
N ALA A 10 -66.83 -6.23 10.40
CA ALA A 10 -65.80 -6.61 9.50
C ALA A 10 -64.46 -6.40 10.20
N LEU A 11 -63.76 -7.49 10.46
CA LEU A 11 -62.39 -7.49 10.99
C LEU A 11 -61.45 -7.22 9.81
N ILE A 12 -60.93 -6.01 9.71
CA ILE A 12 -59.87 -5.66 8.74
C ILE A 12 -58.56 -6.14 9.34
N LEU A 13 -58.05 -7.27 8.86
CA LEU A 13 -56.66 -7.69 9.10
C LEU A 13 -55.72 -6.81 8.26
N PHE A 14 -55.05 -5.88 8.92
CA PHE A 14 -53.86 -5.21 8.35
C PHE A 14 -52.72 -6.23 8.35
N ALA A 15 -52.49 -6.87 7.22
CA ALA A 15 -51.25 -7.59 6.97
C ALA A 15 -50.12 -6.56 6.77
N SER A 16 -49.41 -6.25 7.86
CA SER A 16 -48.13 -5.51 7.77
C SER A 16 -47.13 -6.41 7.07
N CYS A 17 -46.98 -6.21 5.77
CA CYS A 17 -45.87 -6.74 5.01
C CYS A 17 -44.62 -5.96 5.46
N ILE A 18 -43.91 -6.45 6.48
CA ILE A 18 -42.57 -5.97 6.80
C ILE A 18 -41.70 -6.43 5.65
N LEU A 19 -41.46 -5.53 4.68
CA LEU A 19 -40.32 -5.64 3.79
C LEU A 19 -39.09 -5.60 4.70
N MET A 20 -38.54 -6.77 5.05
CA MET A 20 -37.18 -6.87 5.47
C MET A 20 -36.37 -6.49 4.23
N VAL A 21 -35.96 -5.22 4.14
CA VAL A 21 -34.84 -4.83 3.34
C VAL A 21 -33.66 -5.56 3.98
N ASN A 22 -33.29 -6.69 3.41
CA ASN A 22 -31.97 -7.24 3.64
C ASN A 22 -31.00 -6.15 3.16
N MET A 23 -30.58 -5.26 4.05
CA MET A 23 -29.31 -4.60 3.88
C MET A 23 -28.28 -5.75 3.97
N SER A 24 -27.93 -6.32 2.83
CA SER A 24 -26.67 -7.00 2.74
C SER A 24 -25.64 -5.95 3.13
N THR A 25 -25.10 -6.05 4.32
CA THR A 25 -23.82 -5.43 4.61
C THR A 25 -22.88 -6.16 3.67
N ASN A 26 -22.54 -5.51 2.56
CA ASN A 26 -21.56 -6.06 1.65
C ASN A 26 -20.31 -6.38 2.48
N ALA A 27 -19.76 -7.56 2.29
CA ALA A 27 -18.55 -7.95 2.98
C ALA A 27 -17.43 -6.95 2.56
N GLN A 28 -16.72 -6.41 3.54
CA GLN A 28 -15.53 -5.59 3.28
C GLN A 28 -14.31 -6.47 3.51
N CYS A 29 -13.41 -6.53 2.56
CA CYS A 29 -12.16 -7.26 2.67
C CYS A 29 -11.03 -6.24 2.77
N ASN A 30 -10.21 -6.29 3.80
CA ASN A 30 -9.20 -5.27 4.11
C ASN A 30 -9.78 -3.83 4.05
N GLY A 31 -11.02 -3.67 4.55
CA GLY A 31 -11.71 -2.40 4.64
C GLY A 31 -12.55 -1.98 3.42
N PHE A 32 -12.50 -2.69 2.29
CA PHE A 32 -13.18 -2.31 1.04
C PHE A 32 -13.94 -3.48 0.42
N GLU A 33 -15.15 -3.22 -0.08
CA GLU A 33 -15.97 -4.23 -0.78
C GLU A 33 -15.31 -4.67 -2.10
N GLU A 34 -14.72 -3.71 -2.80
CA GLU A 34 -14.11 -3.91 -4.11
C GLU A 34 -12.92 -4.87 -4.07
N LEU A 35 -12.28 -5.05 -2.90
CA LEU A 35 -11.15 -5.96 -2.74
C LEU A 35 -11.57 -7.42 -2.58
N CYS A 36 -12.82 -7.69 -2.26
CA CYS A 36 -13.27 -9.05 -1.99
C CYS A 36 -13.13 -9.98 -3.20
N GLU A 37 -13.43 -9.47 -4.39
CA GLU A 37 -13.36 -10.24 -5.64
C GLU A 37 -11.97 -10.19 -6.31
N LYS A 38 -11.04 -9.37 -5.79
CA LYS A 38 -9.67 -9.33 -6.30
C LYS A 38 -8.85 -10.48 -5.74
N SER A 39 -8.01 -11.10 -6.58
CA SER A 39 -7.04 -12.08 -6.10
C SER A 39 -5.92 -11.37 -5.32
N TYR A 40 -5.32 -12.10 -4.39
CA TYR A 40 -4.27 -11.58 -3.50
C TYR A 40 -3.15 -10.83 -4.23
N GLN A 41 -2.72 -11.32 -5.39
CA GLN A 41 -1.68 -10.71 -6.23
C GLN A 41 -2.13 -9.45 -6.98
N GLN A 42 -3.42 -9.14 -7.00
CA GLN A 42 -3.96 -7.94 -7.66
C GLN A 42 -4.12 -6.76 -6.72
N ILE A 43 -3.68 -6.89 -5.48
CA ILE A 43 -3.89 -5.91 -4.42
C ILE A 43 -2.56 -5.28 -4.00
N ALA A 44 -2.59 -3.98 -3.80
CA ALA A 44 -1.52 -3.23 -3.15
C ALA A 44 -1.77 -3.21 -1.62
N TYR A 45 -0.74 -3.51 -0.85
CA TYR A 45 -0.78 -3.54 0.60
C TYR A 45 0.15 -2.46 1.16
N LEU A 46 -0.36 -1.61 2.04
CA LEU A 46 0.50 -0.75 2.85
C LEU A 46 1.34 -1.66 3.73
N THR A 47 2.66 -1.55 3.57
CA THR A 47 3.63 -2.45 4.20
C THR A 47 4.57 -1.66 5.11
N SER A 48 4.69 -2.06 6.35
CA SER A 48 5.65 -1.45 7.27
C SER A 48 6.98 -2.20 7.27
N HIS A 49 8.06 -1.46 6.95
CA HIS A 49 9.43 -1.94 7.11
C HIS A 49 9.77 -1.99 8.60
N ASN A 50 10.41 -3.08 9.07
CA ASN A 50 10.77 -3.29 10.47
C ASN A 50 9.62 -2.94 11.42
N ALA A 51 8.43 -3.52 11.17
CA ALA A 51 7.17 -3.16 11.84
C ALA A 51 7.23 -3.19 13.37
N TYR A 52 8.07 -4.04 13.93
CA TYR A 52 8.29 -4.22 15.37
C TYR A 52 9.12 -3.08 15.99
N ALA A 53 9.97 -2.42 15.19
CA ALA A 53 10.90 -1.40 15.70
C ALA A 53 10.18 -0.05 15.83
N SER A 54 9.33 0.09 16.86
CA SER A 54 8.51 1.29 17.05
C SER A 54 8.98 2.18 18.20
N SER A 55 8.74 3.50 18.07
CA SER A 55 8.97 4.43 19.18
C SER A 55 7.99 4.22 20.34
N GLU A 56 6.75 3.76 20.06
CA GLU A 56 5.78 3.40 21.11
C GLU A 56 6.26 2.23 21.98
N ASP A 57 7.01 1.27 21.41
CA ASP A 57 7.61 0.14 22.13
C ASP A 57 9.00 0.47 22.68
N GLY A 58 9.50 1.70 22.50
CA GLY A 58 10.72 2.20 23.10
C GLY A 58 12.02 1.80 22.38
N PHE A 59 11.95 1.45 21.11
CA PHE A 59 13.14 1.21 20.28
C PHE A 59 13.95 2.50 20.07
N TYR A 60 15.27 2.37 20.10
CA TYR A 60 16.19 3.42 19.66
C TYR A 60 16.32 3.37 18.15
N PHE A 61 16.27 4.51 17.47
CA PHE A 61 16.28 4.61 16.01
C PHE A 61 15.17 3.76 15.36
N PRO A 62 13.91 3.99 15.77
CA PRO A 62 12.78 3.19 15.29
C PRO A 62 12.53 3.42 13.80
N ASN A 63 12.03 2.38 13.13
CA ASN A 63 11.51 2.49 11.76
C ASN A 63 10.04 2.92 11.72
N GLN A 64 9.34 2.82 12.85
CA GLN A 64 7.92 3.16 12.96
C GLN A 64 7.67 4.00 14.21
N ASN A 65 6.70 4.93 14.16
CA ASN A 65 6.21 5.57 15.37
C ASN A 65 5.23 4.67 16.12
N LEU A 66 4.31 4.05 15.37
CA LEU A 66 3.23 3.24 15.89
C LEU A 66 3.69 1.80 16.12
N ASN A 67 3.22 1.16 17.19
CA ASN A 67 3.37 -0.27 17.40
C ASN A 67 2.48 -1.09 16.45
N ILE A 68 2.72 -2.39 16.35
CA ILE A 68 2.01 -3.27 15.41
C ILE A 68 0.49 -3.19 15.54
N PRO A 69 -0.13 -3.24 16.73
CA PRO A 69 -1.58 -3.06 16.85
C PRO A 69 -2.09 -1.74 16.25
N ASN A 70 -1.37 -0.64 16.46
CA ASN A 70 -1.75 0.67 15.92
C ASN A 70 -1.52 0.75 14.40
N GLN A 71 -0.45 0.15 13.88
CA GLN A 71 -0.21 0.02 12.44
C GLN A 71 -1.34 -0.76 11.75
N LEU A 72 -1.74 -1.92 12.29
CA LEU A 72 -2.85 -2.71 11.77
C LEU A 72 -4.19 -1.96 11.81
N ASN A 73 -4.46 -1.23 12.89
CA ASN A 73 -5.65 -0.40 13.03
C ASN A 73 -5.65 0.79 12.05
N MET A 74 -4.48 1.28 11.65
CA MET A 74 -4.32 2.32 10.64
C MET A 74 -4.55 1.83 9.21
N GLY A 75 -4.47 0.51 8.96
CA GLY A 75 -4.67 -0.06 7.62
C GLY A 75 -3.42 -0.74 7.02
N VAL A 76 -2.33 -0.86 7.77
CA VAL A 76 -1.19 -1.70 7.38
C VAL A 76 -1.67 -3.15 7.28
N ARG A 77 -1.32 -3.85 6.18
CA ARG A 77 -1.70 -5.25 5.96
C ARG A 77 -0.54 -6.15 5.59
N ALA A 78 0.68 -5.61 5.53
CA ALA A 78 1.89 -6.40 5.46
C ALA A 78 2.93 -5.86 6.46
N LEU A 79 3.61 -6.76 7.16
CA LEU A 79 4.57 -6.45 8.21
C LEU A 79 5.90 -7.13 7.88
N MET A 80 6.98 -6.36 7.77
CA MET A 80 8.34 -6.90 7.68
C MET A 80 8.93 -7.07 9.08
N LEU A 81 9.46 -8.26 9.36
CA LEU A 81 9.95 -8.65 10.68
C LEU A 81 11.30 -9.38 10.56
N ASP A 82 12.31 -8.94 11.32
CA ASP A 82 13.62 -9.60 11.39
C ASP A 82 13.63 -10.51 12.63
N ILE A 83 13.79 -11.82 12.42
CA ILE A 83 13.68 -12.84 13.46
C ILE A 83 15.05 -13.44 13.76
N TYR A 84 15.41 -13.49 15.02
CA TYR A 84 16.65 -14.09 15.49
C TYR A 84 16.36 -15.13 16.58
N ASP A 85 17.09 -16.25 16.53
CA ASP A 85 17.11 -17.23 17.60
C ASP A 85 18.20 -16.84 18.62
N VAL A 86 17.79 -16.59 19.87
CA VAL A 86 18.67 -16.28 20.97
C VAL A 86 18.46 -17.33 22.05
N ASP A 87 19.38 -18.28 22.16
CA ASP A 87 19.36 -19.38 23.16
C ASP A 87 18.04 -20.20 23.11
N GLY A 88 17.43 -20.36 21.96
CA GLY A 88 16.19 -21.13 21.72
C GLY A 88 14.91 -20.33 21.90
N GLU A 89 14.98 -19.03 22.12
CA GLU A 89 13.85 -18.11 22.13
C GLU A 89 13.93 -17.16 20.91
N LEU A 90 12.81 -16.89 20.26
CA LEU A 90 12.77 -16.05 19.08
C LEU A 90 12.49 -14.58 19.43
N PHE A 91 13.37 -13.71 18.96
CA PHE A 91 13.29 -12.27 19.17
C PHE A 91 13.26 -11.52 17.84
N LEU A 92 12.66 -10.34 17.88
CA LEU A 92 12.67 -9.33 16.82
C LEU A 92 13.59 -8.19 17.25
N TYR A 93 14.65 -7.93 16.50
CA TYR A 93 15.52 -6.77 16.66
C TYR A 93 16.30 -6.50 15.39
N HIS A 94 16.83 -5.29 15.23
CA HIS A 94 17.68 -4.92 14.10
C HIS A 94 19.12 -4.71 14.57
N SER A 95 20.04 -5.52 14.09
CA SER A 95 21.50 -5.49 14.37
C SER A 95 21.91 -5.73 15.82
N LEU A 96 21.42 -4.93 16.78
CA LEU A 96 21.85 -4.96 18.20
C LEU A 96 20.64 -4.94 19.12
N THR A 97 20.56 -5.89 20.04
CA THR A 97 19.46 -6.00 21.04
C THR A 97 19.40 -4.79 21.99
N GLU A 98 20.52 -4.11 22.22
CA GLU A 98 20.59 -2.89 23.04
C GLU A 98 19.84 -1.69 22.44
N LEU A 99 19.58 -1.72 21.13
CA LEU A 99 18.79 -0.69 20.46
C LEU A 99 17.28 -0.93 20.55
N GLY A 100 16.89 -2.07 21.09
CA GLY A 100 15.51 -2.52 21.28
C GLY A 100 15.35 -3.94 20.78
N SER A 101 14.55 -4.71 21.48
CA SER A 101 14.16 -6.07 21.09
C SER A 101 12.81 -6.40 21.68
N THR A 102 12.07 -7.27 21.01
CA THR A 102 10.81 -7.82 21.53
C THR A 102 10.73 -9.32 21.23
N GLU A 103 10.08 -10.08 22.09
CA GLU A 103 9.85 -11.51 21.84
C GLU A 103 8.87 -11.69 20.67
N LEU A 104 9.19 -12.58 19.72
CA LEU A 104 8.31 -12.89 18.60
C LEU A 104 6.89 -13.28 19.05
N ASN A 105 6.79 -14.06 20.13
CA ASN A 105 5.51 -14.51 20.68
C ASN A 105 4.58 -13.35 21.10
N ILE A 106 5.12 -12.23 21.56
CA ILE A 106 4.33 -11.03 21.90
C ILE A 106 3.68 -10.50 20.62
N VAL A 107 4.46 -10.34 19.56
CA VAL A 107 3.98 -9.82 18.26
C VAL A 107 2.99 -10.78 17.60
N LEU A 108 3.27 -12.09 17.62
CA LEU A 108 2.34 -13.10 17.08
C LEU A 108 0.99 -13.08 17.82
N ASN A 109 0.99 -12.89 19.15
CA ASN A 109 -0.26 -12.74 19.89
C ASN A 109 -1.02 -11.45 19.54
N GLN A 110 -0.32 -10.32 19.31
CA GLN A 110 -0.96 -9.07 18.86
C GLN A 110 -1.62 -9.24 17.47
N ILE A 111 -0.94 -9.94 16.55
CA ILE A 111 -1.48 -10.26 15.22
C ILE A 111 -2.70 -11.18 15.33
N LYS A 112 -2.63 -12.20 16.20
CA LYS A 112 -3.75 -13.09 16.46
C LYS A 112 -4.96 -12.34 17.01
N ASP A 113 -4.76 -11.49 18.01
CA ASP A 113 -5.82 -10.67 18.59
C ASP A 113 -6.48 -9.79 17.54
N PHE A 114 -5.69 -9.22 16.62
CA PHE A 114 -6.23 -8.47 15.49
C PHE A 114 -7.08 -9.35 14.57
N LEU A 115 -6.59 -10.52 14.15
CA LEU A 115 -7.33 -11.45 13.27
C LEU A 115 -8.62 -11.97 13.90
N ILE A 116 -8.65 -12.16 15.22
CA ILE A 116 -9.87 -12.56 15.97
C ILE A 116 -10.91 -11.43 15.92
N ASN A 117 -10.47 -10.20 16.15
CA ASN A 117 -11.37 -9.04 16.24
C ASN A 117 -11.77 -8.48 14.87
N HIS A 118 -11.03 -8.82 13.80
CA HIS A 118 -11.23 -8.33 12.44
C HIS A 118 -11.32 -9.51 11.47
N SER A 119 -12.47 -10.16 11.42
CA SER A 119 -12.67 -11.42 10.68
C SER A 119 -12.56 -11.29 9.16
N ASN A 120 -12.60 -10.08 8.63
CA ASN A 120 -12.57 -9.78 7.19
C ASN A 120 -11.22 -9.22 6.72
N GLU A 121 -10.18 -9.40 7.53
CA GLU A 121 -8.85 -8.87 7.22
C GLU A 121 -7.88 -10.01 6.89
N VAL A 122 -7.08 -9.80 5.86
CA VAL A 122 -5.97 -10.67 5.42
C VAL A 122 -4.67 -9.92 5.69
N ILE A 123 -3.75 -10.59 6.38
CA ILE A 123 -2.44 -10.03 6.77
C ILE A 123 -1.33 -10.82 6.11
N THR A 124 -0.25 -10.14 5.76
CA THR A 124 0.99 -10.74 5.28
C THR A 124 2.13 -10.48 6.28
N LEU A 125 2.93 -11.50 6.53
CA LEU A 125 4.23 -11.36 7.18
C LEU A 125 5.33 -11.63 6.16
N ILE A 126 6.32 -10.76 6.12
CA ILE A 126 7.52 -10.89 5.31
C ILE A 126 8.68 -10.97 6.31
N LEU A 127 9.29 -12.15 6.41
CA LEU A 127 10.24 -12.47 7.45
C LEU A 127 11.66 -12.49 6.89
N GLU A 128 12.55 -11.68 7.48
CA GLU A 128 13.98 -11.87 7.42
C GLU A 128 14.34 -12.80 8.58
N ASP A 129 14.52 -14.10 8.25
CA ASP A 129 14.48 -15.18 9.25
C ASP A 129 15.86 -15.81 9.48
N TYR A 130 16.45 -15.50 10.61
CA TYR A 130 17.70 -16.09 11.13
C TYR A 130 17.45 -17.20 12.16
N SER A 131 16.27 -17.83 12.13
CA SER A 131 15.93 -18.96 12.99
C SER A 131 15.88 -20.27 12.20
N THR A 132 15.45 -21.34 12.85
CA THR A 132 15.15 -22.60 12.15
C THR A 132 13.67 -22.69 11.83
N SER A 133 13.32 -23.34 10.70
CA SER A 133 11.91 -23.59 10.32
C SER A 133 11.12 -24.29 11.44
N ILE A 134 11.77 -25.13 12.25
CA ILE A 134 11.13 -25.82 13.39
C ILE A 134 10.81 -24.81 14.49
N ALA A 135 11.75 -23.94 14.86
CA ALA A 135 11.54 -22.94 15.91
C ALA A 135 10.43 -21.96 15.50
N LEU A 136 10.47 -21.48 14.26
CA LEU A 136 9.45 -20.61 13.71
C LEU A 136 8.07 -21.29 13.69
N SER A 137 7.95 -22.51 13.18
CA SER A 137 6.70 -23.27 13.16
C SER A 137 6.12 -23.48 14.57
N ASN A 138 6.96 -23.79 15.54
CA ASN A 138 6.54 -23.94 16.94
C ASN A 138 5.99 -22.62 17.51
N ALA A 139 6.59 -21.47 17.17
CA ALA A 139 6.08 -20.17 17.60
C ALA A 139 4.67 -19.89 17.05
N PHE A 140 4.42 -20.21 15.77
CA PHE A 140 3.09 -20.10 15.17
C PHE A 140 2.07 -21.08 15.77
N GLU A 141 2.49 -22.28 16.13
CA GLU A 141 1.63 -23.25 16.82
C GLU A 141 1.28 -22.79 18.24
N ILE A 142 2.29 -22.39 19.03
CA ILE A 142 2.11 -21.91 20.41
C ILE A 142 1.20 -20.67 20.45
N SER A 143 1.38 -19.72 19.55
CA SER A 143 0.49 -18.55 19.43
C SER A 143 -0.92 -18.93 19.00
N GLY A 144 -1.12 -20.09 18.35
CA GLY A 144 -2.37 -20.53 17.73
C GLY A 144 -2.67 -19.81 16.40
N LEU A 145 -1.66 -19.24 15.76
CA LEU A 145 -1.81 -18.64 14.43
C LEU A 145 -1.83 -19.68 13.29
N SER A 146 -1.41 -20.92 13.57
CA SER A 146 -1.39 -22.00 12.56
C SER A 146 -2.75 -22.26 11.91
N GLU A 147 -3.85 -21.96 12.58
CA GLU A 147 -5.20 -22.10 12.02
C GLU A 147 -5.50 -21.09 10.91
N TYR A 148 -4.83 -19.92 10.92
CA TYR A 148 -5.02 -18.83 9.97
C TYR A 148 -4.05 -18.90 8.77
N LEU A 149 -3.02 -19.76 8.84
CA LEU A 149 -1.98 -19.83 7.81
C LEU A 149 -2.56 -20.23 6.47
N PHE A 150 -2.27 -19.42 5.47
CA PHE A 150 -2.53 -19.73 4.07
C PHE A 150 -1.42 -20.65 3.55
N GLU A 151 -1.79 -21.59 2.72
CA GLU A 151 -0.86 -22.49 2.01
C GLU A 151 -1.11 -22.36 0.52
N TYR A 152 -0.10 -21.90 -0.21
CA TYR A 152 -0.19 -21.77 -1.66
C TYR A 152 -0.15 -23.15 -2.34
N SER A 153 -0.95 -23.32 -3.36
CA SER A 153 -0.99 -24.53 -4.18
C SER A 153 -0.81 -24.18 -5.65
N ASP A 154 0.21 -24.72 -6.29
CA ASP A 154 0.53 -24.49 -7.71
C ASP A 154 -0.62 -24.86 -8.69
N ILE A 155 -1.64 -25.54 -8.21
CA ILE A 155 -2.79 -25.96 -9.04
C ILE A 155 -3.77 -24.80 -9.25
N ASN A 156 -3.77 -23.82 -8.35
CA ASN A 156 -4.69 -22.69 -8.37
C ASN A 156 -3.89 -21.40 -8.40
N ALA A 157 -4.39 -20.40 -9.12
CA ALA A 157 -3.92 -19.01 -8.98
C ALA A 157 -4.10 -18.55 -7.53
N TRP A 158 -3.48 -17.43 -7.15
CA TRP A 158 -3.74 -16.77 -5.87
C TRP A 158 -5.25 -16.59 -5.65
N PRO A 159 -5.81 -16.98 -4.49
CA PRO A 159 -7.22 -16.85 -4.21
C PRO A 159 -7.64 -15.39 -4.11
N THR A 160 -8.93 -15.14 -4.22
CA THR A 160 -9.51 -13.85 -3.87
C THR A 160 -9.44 -13.63 -2.34
N LEU A 161 -9.49 -12.36 -1.89
CA LEU A 161 -9.55 -12.10 -0.45
C LEU A 161 -10.79 -12.74 0.18
N GLN A 162 -11.92 -12.76 -0.54
CA GLN A 162 -13.13 -13.41 -0.02
C GLN A 162 -12.93 -14.91 0.21
N GLU A 163 -12.27 -15.62 -0.73
CA GLU A 163 -11.96 -17.05 -0.58
C GLU A 163 -11.03 -17.31 0.61
N MET A 164 -10.03 -16.43 0.84
CA MET A 164 -9.15 -16.50 2.01
C MET A 164 -9.91 -16.28 3.33
N ILE A 165 -10.84 -15.33 3.35
CA ILE A 165 -11.69 -15.03 4.50
C ILE A 165 -12.66 -16.19 4.78
N ASP A 166 -13.34 -16.70 3.77
CA ASP A 166 -14.32 -17.79 3.88
C ASP A 166 -13.67 -19.09 4.39
N SER A 167 -12.43 -19.35 3.98
CA SER A 167 -11.65 -20.49 4.45
C SER A 167 -10.92 -20.26 5.78
N ASN A 168 -10.99 -19.04 6.33
CA ASN A 168 -10.22 -18.55 7.48
C ASN A 168 -8.68 -18.68 7.31
N LYS A 169 -8.20 -18.71 6.05
CA LYS A 169 -6.77 -18.76 5.70
C LYS A 169 -6.28 -17.35 5.38
N ARG A 170 -6.20 -16.53 6.43
CA ARG A 170 -6.07 -15.07 6.36
C ARG A 170 -4.70 -14.53 6.76
N LEU A 171 -3.73 -15.41 6.98
CA LEU A 171 -2.35 -15.07 7.31
C LEU A 171 -1.42 -15.68 6.27
N VAL A 172 -0.83 -14.84 5.43
CA VAL A 172 0.20 -15.24 4.47
C VAL A 172 1.56 -15.01 5.10
N VAL A 173 2.43 -16.01 5.09
CA VAL A 173 3.78 -15.93 5.65
C VAL A 173 4.80 -16.20 4.57
N PHE A 174 5.64 -15.22 4.30
CA PHE A 174 6.84 -15.35 3.48
C PHE A 174 8.08 -15.33 4.39
N THR A 175 9.06 -16.15 4.06
CA THR A 175 10.37 -16.17 4.72
C THR A 175 11.48 -16.12 3.67
N ASP A 176 12.57 -15.44 3.95
CA ASP A 176 13.77 -15.46 3.09
C ASP A 176 14.72 -16.62 3.44
N ASN A 177 14.36 -17.43 4.44
CA ASN A 177 15.08 -18.64 4.81
C ASN A 177 14.63 -19.83 3.95
N ASP A 178 15.55 -20.35 3.10
CA ASP A 178 15.32 -21.50 2.21
C ASP A 178 15.67 -22.82 2.91
N GLU A 179 15.05 -23.12 4.04
CA GLU A 179 15.27 -24.37 4.75
C GLU A 179 14.39 -25.49 4.13
N GLU A 180 15.01 -26.53 3.54
CA GLU A 180 14.33 -27.59 2.75
C GLU A 180 13.17 -28.31 3.48
N ASN A 181 13.10 -28.25 4.81
CA ASN A 181 12.11 -28.97 5.62
C ASN A 181 11.10 -28.02 6.31
N GLY A 182 11.00 -26.80 5.85
CA GLY A 182 10.00 -25.84 6.37
C GLY A 182 8.57 -26.27 6.03
N PRO A 183 7.57 -25.85 6.81
CA PRO A 183 6.17 -26.12 6.49
C PRO A 183 5.75 -25.39 5.20
N SER A 184 4.88 -26.06 4.42
CA SER A 184 4.35 -25.50 3.14
C SER A 184 3.62 -24.17 3.29
N SER A 185 3.22 -23.81 4.50
CA SER A 185 2.59 -22.52 4.83
C SER A 185 3.57 -21.39 5.11
N HIS A 186 4.88 -21.67 5.21
CA HIS A 186 5.95 -20.67 5.25
C HIS A 186 6.61 -20.63 3.88
N HIS A 187 6.18 -19.69 3.05
CA HIS A 187 6.56 -19.65 1.65
C HIS A 187 7.96 -19.02 1.50
N PHE A 188 8.87 -19.70 0.80
CA PHE A 188 10.15 -19.07 0.45
C PHE A 188 9.90 -17.88 -0.47
N LEU A 189 10.19 -16.69 0.03
CA LEU A 189 9.79 -15.41 -0.57
C LEU A 189 10.17 -15.27 -2.05
N TRP A 190 11.39 -15.69 -2.40
CA TRP A 190 11.95 -15.47 -3.74
C TRP A 190 11.41 -16.43 -4.82
N ASN A 191 10.55 -17.37 -4.44
CA ASN A 191 9.74 -18.14 -5.38
C ASN A 191 8.45 -17.42 -5.82
N TYR A 192 8.05 -16.35 -5.11
CA TYR A 192 6.77 -15.68 -5.31
C TYR A 192 6.89 -14.19 -5.57
N ALA A 193 7.95 -13.56 -5.11
CA ALA A 193 8.14 -12.13 -5.17
C ALA A 193 9.46 -11.71 -5.82
N VAL A 194 9.47 -10.52 -6.38
CA VAL A 194 10.66 -9.75 -6.76
C VAL A 194 10.64 -8.44 -5.99
N GLU A 195 11.80 -7.84 -5.73
CA GLU A 195 11.87 -6.57 -5.01
C GLU A 195 12.74 -5.54 -5.69
N THR A 196 12.51 -4.24 -5.41
CA THR A 196 13.50 -3.18 -5.66
C THR A 196 14.60 -3.18 -4.60
N HIS A 197 15.68 -2.45 -4.84
CA HIS A 197 16.75 -2.31 -3.84
C HIS A 197 16.21 -1.78 -2.50
N TYR A 198 16.66 -2.37 -1.40
CA TYR A 198 16.30 -1.99 -0.03
C TYR A 198 17.39 -1.13 0.64
N ASP A 199 18.64 -1.19 0.18
CA ASP A 199 19.75 -0.43 0.76
C ASP A 199 19.91 0.92 0.03
N ASN A 200 19.15 1.92 0.48
CA ASN A 200 19.13 3.25 -0.09
C ASN A 200 19.57 4.28 0.97
N GLU A 201 20.74 4.89 0.82
CA GLU A 201 21.22 5.90 1.77
C GLU A 201 20.47 7.25 1.69
N SER A 202 19.78 7.50 0.58
CA SER A 202 18.96 8.71 0.36
C SER A 202 17.94 8.49 -0.76
N ALA A 203 16.99 9.39 -0.89
CA ALA A 203 15.99 9.38 -1.97
C ALA A 203 16.59 9.36 -3.38
N THR A 204 17.83 9.86 -3.56
CA THR A 204 18.52 9.85 -4.86
C THR A 204 19.03 8.48 -5.27
N ASN A 205 19.07 7.51 -4.36
CA ASN A 205 19.47 6.14 -4.65
C ASN A 205 18.29 5.26 -5.09
N PHE A 206 17.07 5.75 -4.96
CA PHE A 206 15.90 4.98 -5.39
C PHE A 206 15.98 4.66 -6.88
N SER A 207 15.83 3.36 -7.21
CA SER A 207 15.68 2.89 -8.57
C SER A 207 14.49 1.93 -8.68
N CYS A 208 14.14 1.60 -9.93
CA CYS A 208 13.14 0.58 -10.22
C CYS A 208 13.79 -0.77 -10.59
N ASP A 209 15.12 -0.82 -10.54
CA ASP A 209 15.85 -2.06 -10.84
C ASP A 209 15.54 -3.13 -9.80
N TYR A 210 15.44 -4.35 -10.25
CA TYR A 210 15.23 -5.50 -9.37
C TYR A 210 16.52 -5.88 -8.62
N ASN A 211 16.36 -6.28 -7.36
CA ASN A 211 17.46 -6.69 -6.48
C ASN A 211 17.45 -8.20 -6.24
N ARG A 212 16.40 -8.73 -5.62
CA ARG A 212 16.23 -10.15 -5.30
C ARG A 212 14.90 -10.67 -5.87
N GLY A 213 14.83 -12.00 -6.07
CA GLY A 213 13.68 -12.65 -6.69
C GLY A 213 13.74 -12.69 -8.21
N ASP A 214 12.80 -13.38 -8.83
CA ASP A 214 12.68 -13.50 -10.28
C ASP A 214 11.68 -12.46 -10.80
N GLU A 215 12.02 -11.80 -11.91
CA GLU A 215 11.14 -10.81 -12.55
C GLU A 215 9.81 -11.41 -13.04
N GLU A 216 9.74 -12.73 -13.25
CA GLU A 216 8.51 -13.42 -13.63
C GLU A 216 7.59 -13.73 -12.45
N ASN A 217 8.03 -13.55 -11.21
CA ASN A 217 7.21 -13.81 -10.02
C ASN A 217 5.99 -12.89 -9.96
N ASP A 218 4.89 -13.40 -9.38
CA ASP A 218 3.60 -12.71 -9.35
C ASP A 218 3.59 -11.45 -8.49
N LEU A 219 4.40 -11.42 -7.40
CA LEU A 219 4.37 -10.38 -6.40
C LEU A 219 5.56 -9.43 -6.53
N PHE A 220 5.32 -8.16 -6.20
CA PHE A 220 6.36 -7.14 -6.25
C PHE A 220 6.43 -6.35 -4.93
N ILE A 221 7.61 -6.42 -4.28
CA ILE A 221 7.96 -5.64 -3.10
C ILE A 221 8.63 -4.34 -3.55
N PHE A 222 7.95 -3.25 -3.32
CA PHE A 222 8.41 -1.92 -3.64
C PHE A 222 9.02 -1.27 -2.40
N ASN A 223 10.34 -1.44 -2.22
CA ASN A 223 11.07 -0.86 -1.10
C ASN A 223 11.20 0.65 -1.26
N HIS A 224 10.60 1.41 -0.34
CA HIS A 224 10.56 2.86 -0.37
C HIS A 224 10.90 3.44 1.00
N PHE A 225 12.11 3.16 1.45
CA PHE A 225 12.65 3.64 2.71
C PHE A 225 14.16 3.92 2.56
N ILE A 226 14.72 4.65 3.53
CA ILE A 226 16.11 5.08 3.55
C ILE A 226 16.85 4.38 4.68
N SER A 227 17.98 3.72 4.36
CA SER A 227 18.81 2.96 5.31
C SER A 227 19.92 3.81 5.94
N ASN A 228 19.70 5.12 6.13
CA ASN A 228 20.74 6.04 6.62
C ASN A 228 20.72 6.23 8.14
N TYR A 229 21.08 5.17 8.88
CA TYR A 229 21.15 5.24 10.35
C TYR A 229 22.13 6.28 10.88
N LEU A 230 23.22 6.57 10.16
CA LEU A 230 24.18 7.60 10.58
C LEU A 230 23.53 8.98 10.58
N LEU A 231 22.75 9.30 9.55
CA LEU A 231 21.97 10.54 9.50
C LEU A 231 20.96 10.59 10.64
N TYR A 232 20.23 9.49 10.89
CA TYR A 232 19.27 9.41 11.98
C TYR A 232 19.94 9.61 13.35
N ALA A 233 21.05 8.93 13.61
CA ALA A 233 21.79 9.05 14.87
C ALA A 233 22.41 10.43 15.11
N THR A 234 22.80 11.15 14.05
CA THR A 234 23.47 12.46 14.16
C THR A 234 22.53 13.64 13.97
N ASN A 235 21.44 13.49 13.22
CA ASN A 235 20.45 14.52 12.96
C ASN A 235 19.07 13.92 12.64
N SER A 236 18.38 13.46 13.67
CA SER A 236 17.06 12.83 13.52
C SER A 236 16.01 13.74 12.90
N GLU A 237 16.07 15.07 13.13
CA GLU A 237 15.12 16.02 12.54
C GLU A 237 15.27 16.08 11.01
N ALA A 238 16.52 16.10 10.50
CA ALA A 238 16.77 16.08 9.07
C ALA A 238 16.34 14.76 8.44
N TYR A 239 16.63 13.63 9.10
CA TYR A 239 16.20 12.31 8.65
C TYR A 239 14.68 12.19 8.57
N LEU A 240 13.97 12.56 9.64
CA LEU A 240 12.50 12.51 9.66
C LEU A 240 11.87 13.47 8.65
N GLY A 241 12.51 14.63 8.41
CA GLY A 241 12.10 15.57 7.36
C GLY A 241 12.25 14.96 5.95
N GLU A 242 13.28 14.16 5.69
CA GLU A 242 13.45 13.42 4.43
C GLU A 242 12.40 12.30 4.30
N ILE A 243 12.13 11.56 5.39
CA ILE A 243 11.06 10.54 5.40
C ILE A 243 9.70 11.17 5.09
N GLN A 244 9.35 12.29 5.72
CA GLN A 244 8.09 12.99 5.43
C GLN A 244 7.99 13.43 3.96
N LEU A 245 9.10 13.83 3.36
CA LEU A 245 9.14 14.21 1.96
C LEU A 245 8.91 13.01 1.04
N ILE A 246 9.64 11.90 1.26
CA ILE A 246 9.54 10.73 0.39
C ILE A 246 8.18 10.03 0.54
N ASN A 247 7.62 9.98 1.75
CA ASN A 247 6.29 9.39 2.01
C ASN A 247 5.13 10.30 1.58
N SER A 248 5.41 11.56 1.13
CA SER A 248 4.35 12.41 0.60
C SER A 248 3.70 11.75 -0.62
N TYR A 249 2.39 11.94 -0.78
CA TYR A 249 1.64 11.38 -1.90
C TYR A 249 2.30 11.66 -3.26
N GLU A 250 2.77 12.90 -3.47
CA GLU A 250 3.37 13.28 -4.73
C GLU A 250 4.68 12.53 -5.01
N PHE A 251 5.57 12.44 -4.03
CA PHE A 251 6.85 11.77 -4.23
C PHE A 251 6.65 10.27 -4.45
N LEU A 252 5.89 9.63 -3.56
CA LEU A 252 5.65 8.20 -3.58
C LEU A 252 4.86 7.79 -4.83
N SER A 253 3.80 8.51 -5.21
CA SER A 253 3.00 8.20 -6.41
C SER A 253 3.81 8.35 -7.68
N ASN A 254 4.64 9.40 -7.82
CA ASN A 254 5.51 9.57 -8.98
C ASN A 254 6.48 8.39 -9.13
N ARG A 255 7.13 7.96 -8.03
CA ARG A 255 8.05 6.82 -8.06
C ARG A 255 7.33 5.51 -8.38
N VAL A 256 6.19 5.25 -7.77
CA VAL A 256 5.38 4.05 -8.06
C VAL A 256 4.99 4.01 -9.54
N MET A 257 4.47 5.11 -10.08
CA MET A 257 4.07 5.16 -11.49
C MET A 257 5.25 5.04 -12.45
N GLU A 258 6.40 5.62 -12.10
CA GLU A 258 7.64 5.44 -12.84
C GLU A 258 8.03 3.95 -12.89
N CYS A 259 8.05 3.27 -11.74
CA CYS A 259 8.44 1.87 -11.66
C CYS A 259 7.43 0.94 -12.36
N ILE A 260 6.13 1.20 -12.26
CA ILE A 260 5.13 0.48 -13.06
C ILE A 260 5.41 0.65 -14.56
N SER A 261 5.74 1.86 -14.99
CA SER A 261 6.04 2.14 -16.41
C SER A 261 7.32 1.44 -16.91
N GLN A 262 8.34 1.33 -16.05
CA GLN A 262 9.62 0.71 -16.40
C GLN A 262 9.55 -0.82 -16.36
N THR A 263 8.91 -1.38 -15.35
CA THR A 263 8.91 -2.82 -15.06
C THR A 263 7.69 -3.54 -15.59
N ASN A 264 6.63 -2.82 -15.93
CA ASN A 264 5.31 -3.35 -16.27
C ASN A 264 4.73 -4.27 -15.17
N LYS A 265 5.10 -4.03 -13.91
CA LYS A 265 4.71 -4.84 -12.77
C LYS A 265 3.93 -4.01 -11.75
N PHE A 266 2.84 -4.59 -11.23
CA PHE A 266 2.01 -3.97 -10.20
C PHE A 266 2.67 -4.13 -8.83
N PRO A 267 2.89 -3.04 -8.06
CA PRO A 267 3.52 -3.13 -6.75
C PRO A 267 2.51 -3.63 -5.70
N ASN A 268 2.74 -4.82 -5.19
CA ASN A 268 1.88 -5.41 -4.16
C ASN A 268 2.21 -4.90 -2.77
N PHE A 269 3.48 -4.75 -2.44
CA PHE A 269 3.91 -4.34 -1.10
C PHE A 269 4.58 -2.99 -1.17
N ILE A 270 3.83 -1.91 -0.84
CA ILE A 270 4.37 -0.56 -0.74
C ILE A 270 5.02 -0.43 0.63
N THR A 271 6.33 -0.66 0.67
CA THR A 271 7.09 -0.80 1.92
C THR A 271 7.75 0.51 2.31
N ILE A 272 7.38 1.04 3.47
CA ILE A 272 7.85 2.33 3.97
C ILE A 272 8.25 2.29 5.45
N ASP A 273 9.11 3.21 5.84
CA ASP A 273 9.30 3.60 7.24
C ASP A 273 8.26 4.66 7.64
N PHE A 274 7.89 4.70 8.92
CA PHE A 274 6.96 5.67 9.51
C PHE A 274 5.66 5.77 8.72
N VAL A 275 4.88 4.69 8.75
CA VAL A 275 3.61 4.56 8.00
C VAL A 275 2.59 5.66 8.33
N ASP A 276 2.73 6.34 9.46
CA ASP A 276 1.94 7.47 9.90
C ASP A 276 2.41 8.83 9.35
N TYR A 277 3.49 8.85 8.55
CA TYR A 277 3.98 10.04 7.86
C TYR A 277 3.59 10.02 6.38
N GLY A 278 3.13 11.18 5.90
CA GLY A 278 2.70 11.32 4.50
C GLY A 278 1.34 10.68 4.22
N GLU A 279 1.11 10.30 2.97
CA GLU A 279 -0.19 9.84 2.46
C GLU A 279 -0.06 8.51 1.68
N ALA A 280 0.76 7.59 2.17
CA ALA A 280 0.96 6.30 1.51
C ALA A 280 -0.32 5.43 1.50
N ASP A 281 -1.15 5.54 2.53
CA ASP A 281 -2.46 4.91 2.63
C ASP A 281 -3.40 5.38 1.53
N GLN A 282 -3.41 6.69 1.21
CA GLN A 282 -4.17 7.23 0.10
C GLN A 282 -3.72 6.63 -1.23
N LEU A 283 -2.40 6.55 -1.48
CA LEU A 283 -1.88 5.95 -2.70
C LEU A 283 -2.25 4.48 -2.82
N VAL A 284 -2.12 3.70 -1.73
CA VAL A 284 -2.48 2.28 -1.71
C VAL A 284 -3.97 2.11 -2.02
N ASN A 285 -4.84 2.94 -1.46
CA ASN A 285 -6.27 2.92 -1.76
C ASN A 285 -6.52 3.24 -3.25
N GLU A 286 -5.84 4.24 -3.81
CA GLU A 286 -5.99 4.58 -5.24
C GLU A 286 -5.46 3.47 -6.17
N LEU A 287 -4.37 2.81 -5.82
CA LEU A 287 -3.87 1.65 -6.58
C LEU A 287 -4.88 0.50 -6.57
N ASN A 288 -5.56 0.31 -5.46
CA ASN A 288 -6.57 -0.72 -5.30
C ASN A 288 -7.89 -0.39 -6.01
N ASP A 289 -8.24 0.87 -6.19
CA ASP A 289 -9.43 1.33 -6.91
C ASP A 289 -9.21 1.39 -8.43
N LEU A 290 -7.97 1.25 -8.90
CA LEU A 290 -7.71 1.18 -10.32
C LEU A 290 -8.39 -0.07 -10.90
N PRO A 291 -9.30 0.07 -11.90
CA PRO A 291 -9.81 -1.08 -12.62
C PRO A 291 -8.61 -1.87 -13.17
N GLU A 292 -8.73 -3.19 -13.23
CA GLU A 292 -7.72 -4.05 -13.87
C GLU A 292 -7.27 -3.41 -15.18
N THR A 293 -6.13 -2.75 -15.16
CA THR A 293 -5.57 -2.22 -16.39
C THR A 293 -5.02 -3.41 -17.15
N ASN A 294 -5.81 -3.90 -18.09
CA ASN A 294 -5.18 -4.46 -19.28
C ASN A 294 -4.12 -3.45 -19.69
N VAL A 295 -2.84 -3.79 -19.53
CA VAL A 295 -1.67 -2.96 -19.78
C VAL A 295 -1.61 -2.41 -21.23
N ASN A 296 -2.65 -2.62 -22.04
CA ASN A 296 -2.84 -2.12 -23.40
C ASN A 296 -3.72 -0.86 -23.52
N GLU A 297 -4.26 -0.31 -22.43
CA GLU A 297 -4.94 0.97 -22.50
C GLU A 297 -4.05 2.08 -21.97
N THR A 298 -3.48 2.80 -22.89
CA THR A 298 -2.72 4.04 -22.78
C THR A 298 -3.25 4.98 -21.69
N LYS A 299 -2.71 4.86 -20.49
CA LYS A 299 -2.79 5.91 -19.49
C LYS A 299 -2.10 7.15 -20.03
N TYR A 300 -2.68 8.31 -19.78
CA TYR A 300 -2.15 9.61 -20.17
C TYR A 300 -0.73 9.81 -19.62
N SER A 301 0.30 9.40 -20.34
CA SER A 301 1.66 9.81 -20.02
C SER A 301 1.88 11.18 -20.64
N PHE A 302 2.01 12.19 -19.80
CA PHE A 302 2.45 13.52 -20.20
C PHE A 302 3.90 13.68 -19.78
N HIS A 303 4.80 13.74 -20.73
CA HIS A 303 6.18 14.12 -20.47
C HIS A 303 6.30 15.64 -20.54
N ILE A 304 6.66 16.28 -19.44
CA ILE A 304 6.66 17.73 -19.27
C ILE A 304 8.09 18.24 -19.11
N PHE A 305 8.55 19.05 -20.05
CA PHE A 305 9.94 19.53 -20.08
C PHE A 305 10.08 20.89 -20.78
N PRO A 306 11.14 21.66 -20.42
CA PRO A 306 11.89 21.56 -19.19
C PRO A 306 11.04 21.99 -17.98
N ASN A 307 11.28 21.35 -16.85
CA ASN A 307 10.70 21.76 -15.57
C ASN A 307 11.76 21.52 -14.50
N PRO A 308 12.36 22.58 -13.90
CA PRO A 308 12.01 24.03 -14.00
C PRO A 308 12.22 24.67 -15.38
N SER A 309 11.52 25.76 -15.66
CA SER A 309 11.56 26.50 -16.92
C SER A 309 11.57 28.04 -16.75
N CYS A 310 12.30 28.73 -17.65
CA CYS A 310 12.28 30.19 -17.70
C CYS A 310 11.14 30.76 -18.57
N ASP A 311 10.90 30.17 -19.77
CA ASP A 311 10.03 30.80 -20.76
C ASP A 311 8.96 29.87 -21.33
N LYS A 312 9.28 28.61 -21.59
CA LYS A 312 8.37 27.66 -22.22
C LYS A 312 8.45 26.29 -21.58
N VAL A 313 7.30 25.66 -21.46
CA VAL A 313 7.15 24.27 -21.06
C VAL A 313 6.51 23.50 -22.20
N PHE A 314 7.07 22.35 -22.53
CA PHE A 314 6.53 21.45 -23.54
C PHE A 314 5.91 20.24 -22.86
N ILE A 315 4.79 19.79 -23.42
CA ILE A 315 4.08 18.61 -22.93
C ILE A 315 3.96 17.67 -24.11
N GLU A 316 4.67 16.55 -24.02
CA GLU A 316 4.61 15.46 -24.97
C GLU A 316 3.55 14.44 -24.53
N THR A 317 2.76 13.97 -25.48
CA THR A 317 1.74 12.94 -25.23
C THR A 317 1.51 12.15 -26.50
N HIS A 318 1.32 10.84 -26.33
CA HIS A 318 0.97 9.95 -27.45
C HIS A 318 -0.50 10.04 -27.86
N GLN A 319 -1.29 10.88 -27.21
CA GLN A 319 -2.72 11.05 -27.48
C GLN A 319 -3.08 12.38 -28.10
N SER A 320 -4.20 12.40 -28.86
CA SER A 320 -4.74 13.63 -29.41
C SER A 320 -5.14 14.61 -28.32
N LEU A 321 -4.56 15.81 -28.34
CA LEU A 321 -4.91 16.93 -27.46
C LEU A 321 -6.17 17.68 -27.84
N LYS A 322 -6.87 17.27 -28.91
CA LYS A 322 -8.13 17.85 -29.31
C LYS A 322 -9.18 17.69 -28.23
N ASN A 323 -9.79 18.81 -27.84
CA ASN A 323 -10.87 18.88 -26.82
C ASN A 323 -10.44 18.63 -25.35
N LYS A 324 -9.15 18.74 -25.01
CA LYS A 324 -8.73 18.65 -23.61
C LYS A 324 -8.84 20.01 -22.91
N SER A 325 -9.35 19.99 -21.68
CA SER A 325 -9.35 21.18 -20.81
C SER A 325 -7.96 21.36 -20.21
N ILE A 326 -7.35 22.53 -20.45
CA ILE A 326 -6.04 22.88 -19.90
C ILE A 326 -6.23 24.09 -19.00
N LYS A 327 -5.75 24.02 -17.76
CA LYS A 327 -5.77 25.12 -16.80
C LYS A 327 -4.41 25.30 -16.18
N MET A 328 -4.04 26.56 -15.95
CA MET A 328 -2.87 26.93 -15.15
C MET A 328 -3.35 27.66 -13.90
N ILE A 329 -2.94 27.16 -12.73
CA ILE A 329 -3.41 27.63 -11.43
C ILE A 329 -2.21 28.13 -10.63
N ASN A 330 -2.31 29.25 -9.95
CA ASN A 330 -1.26 29.75 -9.08
C ASN A 330 -1.36 29.16 -7.65
N VAL A 331 -0.35 29.37 -6.80
CA VAL A 331 -0.31 28.88 -5.41
C VAL A 331 -1.46 29.36 -4.51
N MET A 332 -2.22 30.38 -4.94
CA MET A 332 -3.42 30.88 -4.25
C MET A 332 -4.71 30.22 -4.75
N GLY A 333 -4.61 29.24 -5.66
CA GLY A 333 -5.77 28.55 -6.26
C GLY A 333 -6.47 29.32 -7.39
N ASN A 334 -5.91 30.46 -7.83
CA ASN A 334 -6.53 31.25 -8.90
C ASN A 334 -6.17 30.70 -10.27
N ASP A 335 -7.18 30.52 -11.14
CA ASP A 335 -6.99 30.18 -12.56
C ASP A 335 -6.33 31.35 -13.29
N ILE A 336 -5.15 31.12 -13.83
CA ILE A 336 -4.36 32.09 -14.59
C ILE A 336 -4.12 31.64 -16.05
N THR A 337 -4.91 30.71 -16.55
CA THR A 337 -4.77 30.12 -17.89
C THR A 337 -4.74 31.21 -18.98
N THR A 338 -5.47 32.32 -18.81
CA THR A 338 -5.49 33.44 -19.74
C THR A 338 -4.17 34.21 -19.80
N LYS A 339 -3.24 33.99 -18.86
CA LYS A 339 -1.93 34.64 -18.83
C LYS A 339 -0.84 33.88 -19.55
N ILE A 340 -1.14 32.68 -20.07
CA ILE A 340 -0.23 31.87 -20.84
C ILE A 340 -0.73 31.70 -22.28
N LYS A 341 0.21 31.50 -23.20
CA LYS A 341 -0.13 31.18 -24.60
C LYS A 341 0.06 29.68 -24.79
N ILE A 342 -1.00 29.04 -25.26
CA ILE A 342 -1.03 27.60 -25.50
C ILE A 342 -1.00 27.40 -27.01
N SER A 343 -0.04 26.58 -27.48
CA SER A 343 0.05 26.20 -28.89
C SER A 343 0.31 24.71 -29.01
N THR A 344 -0.22 24.09 -30.07
CA THR A 344 -0.06 22.66 -30.34
C THR A 344 0.59 22.49 -31.71
N LEU A 345 1.66 21.67 -31.74
CA LEU A 345 2.31 21.26 -32.96
C LEU A 345 2.45 19.72 -32.94
N ASN A 346 1.73 19.04 -33.82
CA ASN A 346 1.61 17.57 -33.83
C ASN A 346 1.11 17.04 -32.48
N SER A 347 1.89 16.19 -31.82
CA SER A 347 1.61 15.65 -30.46
C SER A 347 2.24 16.47 -29.33
N LEU A 348 2.88 17.60 -29.64
CA LEU A 348 3.55 18.45 -28.67
C LEU A 348 2.71 19.69 -28.34
N LEU A 349 2.42 19.89 -27.06
CA LEU A 349 1.79 21.10 -26.53
C LEU A 349 2.88 22.01 -25.98
N SER A 350 2.85 23.28 -26.37
CA SER A 350 3.77 24.30 -25.84
C SER A 350 3.01 25.33 -25.02
N LEU A 351 3.43 25.54 -23.80
CA LEU A 351 2.94 26.56 -22.89
C LEU A 351 4.00 27.67 -22.78
N ASP A 352 3.68 28.88 -23.24
CA ASP A 352 4.52 30.04 -23.04
C ASP A 352 4.18 30.67 -21.68
N ILE A 353 5.13 30.57 -20.74
CA ILE A 353 5.05 31.03 -19.37
C ILE A 353 5.97 32.24 -19.11
N SER A 354 6.51 32.85 -20.16
CA SER A 354 7.48 33.98 -20.06
C SER A 354 6.93 35.15 -19.23
N ASP A 355 5.65 35.44 -19.36
CA ASP A 355 4.98 36.56 -18.67
C ASP A 355 4.62 36.24 -17.19
N LEU A 356 4.83 34.99 -16.74
CA LEU A 356 4.58 34.61 -15.35
C LEU A 356 5.73 35.05 -14.45
N LYS A 357 5.41 35.39 -13.21
CA LYS A 357 6.41 35.64 -12.17
C LYS A 357 7.11 34.35 -11.77
N LYS A 358 8.36 34.46 -11.30
CA LYS A 358 9.06 33.33 -10.71
C LYS A 358 8.23 32.72 -9.56
N GLY A 359 8.12 31.39 -9.54
CA GLY A 359 7.33 30.70 -8.54
C GLY A 359 6.74 29.38 -9.03
N LEU A 360 5.98 28.74 -8.15
CA LEU A 360 5.32 27.48 -8.38
C LEU A 360 3.93 27.71 -8.97
N TYR A 361 3.57 26.88 -9.95
CA TYR A 361 2.28 26.87 -10.62
C TYR A 361 1.80 25.42 -10.77
N PHE A 362 0.47 25.24 -10.87
CA PHE A 362 -0.15 23.95 -11.11
C PHE A 362 -0.75 23.92 -12.50
N LEU A 363 -0.37 22.92 -13.28
CA LEU A 363 -0.96 22.67 -14.59
C LEU A 363 -1.95 21.50 -14.47
N GLN A 364 -3.17 21.75 -14.89
CA GLN A 364 -4.23 20.74 -14.96
C GLN A 364 -4.58 20.48 -16.43
N ILE A 365 -4.55 19.20 -16.83
CA ILE A 365 -4.98 18.75 -18.17
C ILE A 365 -6.02 17.64 -17.96
N ASN A 366 -7.31 17.96 -18.16
CA ASN A 366 -8.43 17.12 -17.71
C ASN A 366 -8.30 16.76 -16.22
N ASN A 367 -8.11 15.47 -15.92
CA ASN A 367 -7.92 14.95 -14.57
C ASN A 367 -6.44 14.81 -14.16
N PHE A 368 -5.51 15.12 -15.06
CA PHE A 368 -4.08 15.09 -14.76
C PHE A 368 -3.64 16.43 -14.19
N ASN A 369 -2.94 16.41 -13.06
CA ASN A 369 -2.40 17.59 -12.40
C ASN A 369 -0.88 17.44 -12.25
N THR A 370 -0.14 18.52 -12.48
CA THR A 370 1.30 18.57 -12.30
C THR A 370 1.76 19.97 -11.90
N ARG A 371 2.99 20.07 -11.42
CA ARG A 371 3.61 21.34 -11.03
C ARG A 371 4.52 21.85 -12.13
N ILE A 372 4.55 23.18 -12.28
CA ILE A 372 5.48 23.91 -13.13
C ILE A 372 6.27 24.88 -12.26
N LEU A 373 7.57 24.74 -12.23
CA LEU A 373 8.46 25.67 -11.52
C LEU A 373 9.00 26.70 -12.53
N LYS A 374 8.54 27.95 -12.42
CA LYS A 374 9.02 29.10 -13.19
C LYS A 374 10.23 29.71 -12.52
N GLN A 375 11.37 29.76 -13.23
CA GLN A 375 12.64 30.39 -12.82
C GLN A 375 12.78 31.83 -13.28
#